data_0de58b47122c2caf450ed7ae3f8e94c2
#
_entry.id   0de58b47122c2caf450ed7ae3f8e94c2
#
_cell.length_a   1.000
_cell.length_b   1.000
_cell.length_c   1.000
_cell.angle_alpha   90.00
_cell.angle_beta   90.00
_cell.angle_gamma   90.00
#
_symmetry.space_group_name_H-M   'P 1'
#
loop_
_entity.id
_entity.type
_entity.pdbx_description
1 polymer ?
#
loop_
_entity_poly.entity_id
_entity_poly.type
_entity_poly.pdbx_seq_one_letter_code
_entity_poly.pdbx_strand_id
1 'polypeptide(L)'
;CISKKISSTTSTDNQPPSILISEQSLGTDNQLVIKKADIPDDGWVVIHEKQNGQPGPVIGYTSLLKGDASKIKITIDKTNLTPSLIAMLHYDRGQKGVFEFPGDDGPVIKDKQVIMQEFNISNYAEVTKNSSPTPVGARKEFIITAKQWSFSPAVIKVKKGDLVVLKLKTVDVAHSYSITEFGINADIKPGETTTVEFTADKTGAFISTC
;
A
#
# COMPACT_ATOMS: atom_id res chain seq x y z
N CYS A 1 -2.36 60.95 17.35
CA CYS A 1 -3.25 59.82 17.05
C CYS A 1 -2.49 58.74 16.33
N ILE A 2 -2.18 57.64 17.04
CA ILE A 2 -1.52 56.48 16.43
C ILE A 2 -2.62 55.47 16.11
N SER A 3 -2.92 55.30 14.82
CA SER A 3 -3.83 54.26 14.34
C SER A 3 -3.13 52.91 14.37
N LYS A 4 -3.55 52.05 15.30
CA LYS A 4 -3.11 50.67 15.37
C LYS A 4 -3.89 49.86 14.33
N LYS A 5 -3.21 49.41 13.27
CA LYS A 5 -3.76 48.51 12.27
C LYS A 5 -3.97 47.15 12.90
N ILE A 6 -5.20 46.76 13.20
CA ILE A 6 -5.54 45.42 13.64
C ILE A 6 -5.55 44.54 12.39
N SER A 7 -4.54 43.70 12.23
CA SER A 7 -4.55 42.63 11.22
C SER A 7 -5.44 41.54 11.79
N SER A 8 -6.65 41.43 11.27
CA SER A 8 -7.49 40.26 11.54
C SER A 8 -6.93 39.10 10.73
N THR A 9 -6.20 38.24 11.36
CA THR A 9 -5.97 36.87 10.84
C THR A 9 -7.29 36.12 10.97
N THR A 10 -8.09 36.14 9.92
CA THR A 10 -9.18 35.17 9.78
C THR A 10 -8.55 33.81 9.63
N SER A 11 -8.58 33.02 10.69
CA SER A 11 -8.34 31.57 10.62
C SER A 11 -9.43 30.99 9.71
N THR A 12 -9.04 30.50 8.55
CA THR A 12 -9.89 29.77 7.59
C THR A 12 -10.10 28.33 8.08
N ASP A 13 -10.54 28.16 9.32
CA ASP A 13 -10.67 26.86 9.99
C ASP A 13 -12.06 26.22 9.80
N ASN A 14 -12.74 26.54 8.70
CA ASN A 14 -14.10 26.04 8.46
C ASN A 14 -14.36 25.58 7.01
N GLN A 15 -13.31 25.26 6.26
CA GLN A 15 -13.49 24.63 4.95
C GLN A 15 -13.81 23.12 5.16
N PRO A 16 -14.82 22.61 4.44
CA PRO A 16 -15.09 21.19 4.50
C PRO A 16 -13.92 20.39 3.91
N PRO A 17 -13.61 19.20 4.48
CA PRO A 17 -12.56 18.35 3.92
C PRO A 17 -12.84 18.07 2.45
N SER A 18 -11.81 18.21 1.64
CA SER A 18 -11.92 18.07 0.19
C SER A 18 -10.62 17.62 -0.44
N ILE A 19 -10.72 16.97 -1.59
CA ILE A 19 -9.58 16.60 -2.42
C ILE A 19 -9.88 16.96 -3.87
N LEU A 20 -8.91 17.53 -4.57
CA LEU A 20 -9.02 17.86 -5.98
C LEU A 20 -7.83 17.32 -6.74
N ILE A 21 -8.09 16.39 -7.62
CA ILE A 21 -7.16 15.80 -8.58
C ILE A 21 -7.82 15.73 -9.94
N SER A 22 -7.05 15.69 -11.01
CA SER A 22 -7.55 15.45 -12.37
C SER A 22 -6.78 14.34 -13.02
N GLU A 23 -7.29 13.86 -14.13
CA GLU A 23 -6.54 13.01 -15.05
C GLU A 23 -5.16 13.60 -15.30
N GLN A 24 -4.14 12.76 -15.29
CA GLN A 24 -2.76 13.14 -15.51
C GLN A 24 -1.92 12.01 -16.06
N SER A 25 -0.83 12.36 -16.73
CA SER A 25 0.19 11.39 -17.16
C SER A 25 1.12 11.08 -16.01
N LEU A 26 1.55 9.83 -15.91
CA LEU A 26 2.58 9.40 -14.98
C LEU A 26 3.96 9.49 -15.68
N GLY A 27 4.87 10.27 -15.10
CA GLY A 27 6.24 10.41 -15.58
C GLY A 27 7.14 9.26 -15.13
N THR A 28 8.42 9.33 -15.51
CA THR A 28 9.45 8.34 -15.11
C THR A 28 9.78 8.38 -13.63
N ASP A 29 9.47 9.47 -12.96
CA ASP A 29 9.63 9.67 -11.51
C ASP A 29 8.49 9.04 -10.70
N ASN A 30 7.48 8.48 -11.36
CA ASN A 30 6.28 7.87 -10.77
C ASN A 30 5.53 8.82 -9.82
N GLN A 31 5.57 10.13 -10.08
CA GLN A 31 4.91 11.13 -9.26
C GLN A 31 3.54 11.51 -9.81
N LEU A 32 2.58 11.58 -8.89
CA LEU A 32 1.27 12.19 -9.10
C LEU A 32 1.22 13.56 -8.42
N VAL A 33 0.39 14.44 -8.94
CA VAL A 33 0.19 15.77 -8.37
C VAL A 33 -1.27 15.95 -7.96
N ILE A 34 -1.51 16.06 -6.66
CA ILE A 34 -2.80 16.47 -6.11
C ILE A 34 -2.88 18.00 -6.23
N LYS A 35 -3.90 18.51 -6.89
CA LYS A 35 -4.07 19.96 -7.10
C LYS A 35 -4.31 20.67 -5.79
N LYS A 36 -5.20 20.11 -4.97
CA LYS A 36 -5.58 20.65 -3.67
C LYS A 36 -6.08 19.52 -2.77
N ALA A 37 -5.77 19.61 -1.49
CA ALA A 37 -6.39 18.83 -0.44
C ALA A 37 -6.64 19.75 0.76
N ASP A 38 -7.80 19.62 1.39
CA ASP A 38 -8.12 20.28 2.64
C ASP A 38 -8.50 19.22 3.65
N ILE A 39 -7.68 19.08 4.68
CA ILE A 39 -7.82 18.05 5.68
C ILE A 39 -8.10 18.69 7.04
N PRO A 40 -9.19 18.30 7.73
CA PRO A 40 -9.64 19.03 8.93
C PRO A 40 -8.71 18.84 10.13
N ASP A 41 -7.93 17.77 10.12
CA ASP A 41 -7.00 17.38 11.18
C ASP A 41 -5.70 16.87 10.58
N ASP A 42 -4.71 16.49 11.38
CA ASP A 42 -3.52 15.83 10.85
C ASP A 42 -3.90 14.56 10.08
N GLY A 43 -3.26 14.31 8.94
CA GLY A 43 -3.60 13.16 8.11
C GLY A 43 -2.86 13.09 6.78
N TRP A 44 -3.39 12.31 5.87
CA TRP A 44 -2.73 11.87 4.65
C TRP A 44 -3.61 12.03 3.42
N VAL A 45 -3.02 12.30 2.27
CA VAL A 45 -3.62 11.94 0.98
C VAL A 45 -3.04 10.58 0.59
N VAL A 46 -3.91 9.62 0.37
CA VAL A 46 -3.57 8.23 0.06
C VAL A 46 -4.06 7.89 -1.34
N ILE A 47 -3.22 7.24 -2.12
CA ILE A 47 -3.57 6.75 -3.46
C ILE A 47 -3.81 5.25 -3.39
N HIS A 48 -5.00 4.86 -3.79
CA HIS A 48 -5.42 3.47 -3.92
C HIS A 48 -5.53 3.05 -5.38
N GLU A 49 -5.24 1.80 -5.65
CA GLU A 49 -5.72 1.16 -6.88
C GLU A 49 -7.25 1.15 -6.87
N LYS A 50 -7.85 1.16 -8.06
CA LYS A 50 -9.29 0.91 -8.18
C LYS A 50 -9.54 -0.55 -8.52
N GLN A 51 -10.18 -1.29 -7.61
CA GLN A 51 -10.54 -2.68 -7.81
C GLN A 51 -12.06 -2.85 -7.70
N ASN A 52 -12.70 -3.42 -8.73
CA ASN A 52 -14.15 -3.65 -8.76
C ASN A 52 -14.99 -2.39 -8.41
N GLY A 53 -14.52 -1.21 -8.81
CA GLY A 53 -15.20 0.05 -8.53
C GLY A 53 -14.98 0.61 -7.13
N GLN A 54 -14.18 -0.04 -6.29
CA GLN A 54 -13.89 0.33 -4.91
C GLN A 54 -12.40 0.63 -4.70
N PRO A 55 -12.01 1.34 -3.62
CA PRO A 55 -10.63 1.47 -3.24
C PRO A 55 -10.01 0.10 -2.92
N GLY A 56 -8.92 -0.22 -3.60
CA GLY A 56 -8.09 -1.40 -3.40
C GLY A 56 -6.85 -1.08 -2.56
N PRO A 57 -5.74 -1.82 -2.77
CA PRO A 57 -4.48 -1.60 -2.08
C PRO A 57 -3.96 -0.17 -2.18
N VAL A 58 -3.24 0.27 -1.16
CA VAL A 58 -2.50 1.55 -1.17
C VAL A 58 -1.26 1.41 -2.04
N ILE A 59 -1.06 2.34 -2.96
CA ILE A 59 0.12 2.40 -3.83
C ILE A 59 0.98 3.65 -3.61
N GLY A 60 0.55 4.55 -2.76
CA GLY A 60 1.32 5.74 -2.37
C GLY A 60 0.55 6.63 -1.40
N TYR A 61 1.28 7.45 -0.65
CA TYR A 61 0.70 8.42 0.26
C TYR A 61 1.66 9.60 0.49
N THR A 62 1.13 10.69 1.04
CA THR A 62 1.91 11.90 1.37
C THR A 62 2.71 11.73 2.67
N SER A 63 3.59 12.69 2.98
CA SER A 63 3.92 13.00 4.36
C SER A 63 2.69 13.57 5.07
N LEU A 64 2.76 13.65 6.41
CA LEU A 64 1.67 14.19 7.22
C LEU A 64 1.30 15.62 6.77
N LEU A 65 0.00 15.85 6.58
CA LEU A 65 -0.58 17.13 6.18
C LEU A 65 -1.54 17.63 7.25
N LYS A 66 -1.77 18.94 7.25
CA LYS A 66 -2.83 19.58 8.04
C LYS A 66 -3.34 20.82 7.32
N GLY A 67 -4.66 20.97 7.27
CA GLY A 67 -5.31 22.11 6.65
C GLY A 67 -5.23 22.09 5.12
N ASP A 68 -5.20 23.27 4.51
CA ASP A 68 -5.18 23.45 3.06
C ASP A 68 -3.77 23.26 2.50
N ALA A 69 -3.62 22.30 1.60
CA ALA A 69 -2.38 22.04 0.88
C ALA A 69 -2.64 21.94 -0.63
N SER A 70 -1.69 22.38 -1.43
CA SER A 70 -1.79 22.40 -2.89
C SER A 70 -0.51 21.92 -3.57
N LYS A 71 -0.64 21.43 -4.82
CA LYS A 71 0.46 20.90 -5.62
C LYS A 71 1.27 19.82 -4.89
N ILE A 72 0.57 18.97 -4.18
CA ILE A 72 1.15 17.90 -3.37
C ILE A 72 1.64 16.81 -4.30
N LYS A 73 2.91 16.44 -4.17
CA LYS A 73 3.50 15.35 -4.96
C LYS A 73 3.46 14.04 -4.16
N ILE A 74 3.04 12.97 -4.80
CA ILE A 74 2.99 11.63 -4.24
C ILE A 74 3.72 10.69 -5.18
N THR A 75 4.74 10.01 -4.70
CA THR A 75 5.38 8.93 -5.45
C THR A 75 4.56 7.65 -5.24
N ILE A 76 4.21 6.98 -6.33
CA ILE A 76 3.42 5.75 -6.30
C ILE A 76 4.25 4.53 -6.71
N ASP A 77 3.89 3.39 -6.14
CA ASP A 77 4.30 2.09 -6.65
C ASP A 77 3.41 1.71 -7.85
N LYS A 78 4.03 1.49 -9.00
CA LYS A 78 3.31 1.14 -10.24
C LYS A 78 3.25 -0.36 -10.54
N THR A 79 3.71 -1.20 -9.61
CA THR A 79 3.78 -2.66 -9.82
C THR A 79 2.44 -3.25 -10.24
N ASN A 80 1.36 -2.78 -9.62
CA ASN A 80 -0.01 -3.20 -9.91
C ASN A 80 -0.87 -2.02 -10.35
N LEU A 81 -0.31 -1.07 -11.10
CA LEU A 81 -1.01 0.12 -11.55
C LEU A 81 -2.28 -0.23 -12.32
N THR A 82 -3.39 0.41 -11.99
CA THR A 82 -4.66 0.32 -12.70
C THR A 82 -4.91 1.59 -13.53
N PRO A 83 -5.72 1.54 -14.61
CA PRO A 83 -6.00 2.71 -15.45
C PRO A 83 -6.65 3.86 -14.67
N SER A 84 -7.41 3.50 -13.64
CA SER A 84 -8.15 4.41 -12.77
C SER A 84 -7.68 4.21 -11.35
N LEU A 85 -7.42 5.30 -10.66
CA LEU A 85 -6.95 5.35 -9.28
C LEU A 85 -7.94 6.15 -8.42
N ILE A 86 -7.83 5.99 -7.11
CA ILE A 86 -8.64 6.73 -6.15
C ILE A 86 -7.70 7.47 -5.19
N ALA A 87 -7.81 8.78 -5.16
CA ALA A 87 -7.18 9.61 -4.14
C ALA A 87 -8.15 9.80 -2.97
N MET A 88 -7.71 9.52 -1.75
CA MET A 88 -8.55 9.51 -0.55
C MET A 88 -7.86 10.25 0.59
N LEU A 89 -8.63 10.95 1.42
CA LEU A 89 -8.12 11.53 2.65
C LEU A 89 -8.21 10.52 3.79
N HIS A 90 -7.13 10.40 4.55
CA HIS A 90 -7.07 9.59 5.77
C HIS A 90 -6.67 10.46 6.96
N TYR A 91 -7.20 10.16 8.15
CA TYR A 91 -6.75 10.75 9.40
C TYR A 91 -5.44 10.13 9.86
N ASP A 92 -4.65 10.87 10.64
CA ASP A 92 -3.55 10.37 11.48
C ASP A 92 -4.11 10.15 12.90
N ARG A 93 -4.48 8.91 13.25
CA ARG A 93 -5.15 8.56 14.51
C ARG A 93 -4.33 7.65 15.43
N GLY A 94 -3.41 6.89 14.89
CA GLY A 94 -2.50 6.02 15.62
C GLY A 94 -1.28 6.76 16.15
N GLN A 95 -0.11 6.23 15.86
CA GLN A 95 1.15 6.88 16.20
C GLN A 95 1.35 8.10 15.28
N LYS A 96 1.37 9.28 15.87
CA LYS A 96 1.46 10.54 15.12
C LYS A 96 2.62 10.57 14.11
N GLY A 97 2.29 10.83 12.85
CA GLY A 97 3.23 10.93 11.75
C GLY A 97 3.73 9.59 11.20
N VAL A 98 3.14 8.49 11.65
CA VAL A 98 3.37 7.13 11.11
C VAL A 98 2.10 6.68 10.40
N PHE A 99 2.19 6.32 9.13
CA PHE A 99 1.02 5.85 8.38
C PHE A 99 0.70 4.39 8.72
N GLU A 100 -0.46 4.15 9.34
CA GLU A 100 -0.88 2.86 9.91
C GLU A 100 -2.19 2.36 9.26
N PHE A 101 -2.22 2.24 7.94
CA PHE A 101 -3.38 1.69 7.22
C PHE A 101 -3.03 0.32 6.56
N PRO A 102 -3.88 -0.70 6.64
CA PRO A 102 -5.13 -0.79 7.42
C PRO A 102 -4.85 -0.85 8.93
N GLY A 103 -5.45 0.06 9.67
CA GLY A 103 -5.26 0.23 11.11
C GLY A 103 -5.96 1.49 11.59
N ASP A 104 -5.30 2.26 12.46
CA ASP A 104 -5.88 3.43 13.08
C ASP A 104 -6.11 4.61 12.12
N ASP A 105 -5.33 4.69 11.02
CA ASP A 105 -5.42 5.76 10.02
C ASP A 105 -6.56 5.51 9.03
N GLY A 106 -7.77 5.54 9.52
CA GLY A 106 -8.97 5.37 8.71
C GLY A 106 -9.27 6.55 7.77
N PRO A 107 -10.18 6.36 6.79
CA PRO A 107 -10.56 7.40 5.85
C PRO A 107 -11.28 8.58 6.53
N VAL A 108 -11.11 9.78 5.98
CA VAL A 108 -11.89 10.95 6.38
C VAL A 108 -13.33 10.79 5.89
N ILE A 109 -14.28 10.83 6.83
CA ILE A 109 -15.72 10.72 6.54
C ILE A 109 -16.39 12.03 6.90
N LYS A 110 -17.17 12.58 5.97
CA LYS A 110 -18.06 13.71 6.18
C LYS A 110 -19.45 13.37 5.65
N ASP A 111 -20.48 13.70 6.43
CA ASP A 111 -21.88 13.46 6.07
C ASP A 111 -22.15 12.00 5.61
N LYS A 112 -21.49 11.04 6.28
CA LYS A 112 -21.52 9.59 5.98
C LYS A 112 -20.87 9.21 4.62
N GLN A 113 -20.12 10.12 4.02
CA GLN A 113 -19.39 9.87 2.77
C GLN A 113 -17.88 9.95 3.00
N VAL A 114 -17.13 9.02 2.43
CA VAL A 114 -15.67 9.06 2.41
C VAL A 114 -15.22 10.17 1.46
N ILE A 115 -14.27 10.98 1.90
CA ILE A 115 -13.70 12.05 1.08
C ILE A 115 -12.65 11.43 0.16
N MET A 116 -13.06 11.19 -1.07
CA MET A 116 -12.22 10.60 -2.10
C MET A 116 -12.58 11.14 -3.49
N GLN A 117 -11.65 11.03 -4.42
CA GLN A 117 -11.86 11.36 -5.83
C GLN A 117 -11.17 10.34 -6.73
N GLU A 118 -11.93 9.80 -7.67
CA GLU A 118 -11.40 8.97 -8.75
C GLU A 118 -10.75 9.82 -9.84
N PHE A 119 -9.68 9.31 -10.45
CA PHE A 119 -9.02 9.94 -11.60
C PHE A 119 -8.33 8.88 -12.47
N ASN A 120 -8.05 9.23 -13.73
CA ASN A 120 -7.40 8.34 -14.68
C ASN A 120 -5.93 8.68 -14.91
N ILE A 121 -5.16 7.69 -15.28
CA ILE A 121 -3.80 7.84 -15.82
C ILE A 121 -3.89 7.87 -17.34
N SER A 122 -3.72 9.05 -17.94
CA SER A 122 -3.94 9.26 -19.39
C SER A 122 -2.98 8.46 -20.28
N ASN A 123 -1.77 8.21 -19.81
CA ASN A 123 -0.78 7.39 -20.53
C ASN A 123 -0.63 5.98 -19.96
N TYR A 124 -1.67 5.44 -19.32
CA TYR A 124 -1.64 4.11 -18.70
C TYR A 124 -1.07 3.02 -19.61
N ALA A 125 -1.55 2.94 -20.86
CA ALA A 125 -1.11 1.96 -21.82
C ALA A 125 0.39 2.09 -22.17
N GLU A 126 0.96 3.29 -22.16
CA GLU A 126 2.36 3.55 -22.42
C GLU A 126 3.24 3.20 -21.21
N VAL A 127 2.78 3.62 -20.03
CA VAL A 127 3.46 3.34 -18.75
C VAL A 127 3.51 1.84 -18.50
N THR A 128 2.44 1.10 -18.83
CA THR A 128 2.39 -0.35 -18.67
C THR A 128 3.10 -1.12 -19.80
N LYS A 129 3.21 -0.55 -21.01
CA LYS A 129 4.03 -1.14 -22.09
C LYS A 129 5.53 -0.99 -21.83
N ASN A 130 5.94 0.16 -21.28
CA ASN A 130 7.33 0.42 -20.85
C ASN A 130 7.64 -0.12 -19.45
N SER A 131 6.65 -0.40 -18.63
CA SER A 131 6.68 -1.49 -17.67
C SER A 131 6.62 -2.77 -18.53
N SER A 132 7.70 -3.10 -19.21
CA SER A 132 8.07 -4.52 -19.31
C SER A 132 7.74 -5.06 -17.92
N PRO A 133 6.88 -6.12 -17.75
CA PRO A 133 6.59 -6.60 -16.40
C PRO A 133 7.96 -6.66 -15.75
N THR A 134 8.15 -5.91 -14.66
CA THR A 134 9.36 -6.05 -13.84
C THR A 134 9.51 -7.53 -13.79
N PRO A 135 10.57 -8.13 -14.39
CA PRO A 135 10.52 -9.53 -14.78
C PRO A 135 9.93 -10.22 -13.59
N VAL A 136 8.70 -10.76 -13.77
CA VAL A 136 7.98 -11.44 -12.68
C VAL A 136 9.06 -12.32 -12.14
N GLY A 137 9.57 -11.98 -10.97
CA GLY A 137 10.85 -12.51 -10.57
C GLY A 137 10.69 -13.99 -10.72
N ALA A 138 11.66 -14.68 -11.21
CA ALA A 138 11.50 -16.03 -11.74
C ALA A 138 10.60 -16.83 -10.80
N ARG A 139 9.59 -17.53 -11.33
CA ARG A 139 8.79 -18.45 -10.50
C ARG A 139 9.77 -19.42 -9.85
N LYS A 140 9.87 -19.36 -8.54
CA LYS A 140 10.75 -20.18 -7.73
C LYS A 140 9.91 -21.16 -6.93
N GLU A 141 10.06 -22.43 -7.23
CA GLU A 141 9.37 -23.49 -6.49
C GLU A 141 10.33 -24.17 -5.53
N PHE A 142 9.88 -24.33 -4.27
CA PHE A 142 10.62 -25.00 -3.23
C PHE A 142 9.73 -26.04 -2.55
N ILE A 143 10.30 -27.20 -2.25
CA ILE A 143 9.66 -28.20 -1.40
C ILE A 143 10.22 -28.01 0.00
N ILE A 144 9.36 -27.69 0.96
CA ILE A 144 9.70 -27.55 2.37
C ILE A 144 9.17 -28.77 3.11
N THR A 145 10.05 -29.52 3.72
CA THR A 145 9.68 -30.67 4.55
C THR A 145 9.76 -30.25 6.02
N ALA A 146 8.62 -30.34 6.70
CA ALA A 146 8.53 -30.16 8.14
C ALA A 146 8.80 -31.47 8.85
N LYS A 147 9.50 -31.42 9.96
CA LYS A 147 9.63 -32.48 10.97
C LYS A 147 9.79 -31.84 12.33
N GLN A 148 9.62 -32.61 13.43
CA GLN A 148 9.79 -32.09 14.78
C GLN A 148 11.05 -31.24 14.88
N TRP A 149 10.83 -29.97 15.27
CA TRP A 149 11.80 -28.91 15.53
C TRP A 149 12.58 -28.37 14.33
N SER A 150 12.20 -28.69 13.06
CA SER A 150 12.93 -28.13 11.90
C SER A 150 12.15 -28.14 10.59
N PHE A 151 12.53 -27.21 9.71
CA PHE A 151 12.17 -27.21 8.29
C PHE A 151 13.39 -27.51 7.42
N SER A 152 13.21 -28.28 6.36
CA SER A 152 14.26 -28.59 5.39
C SER A 152 13.79 -28.25 3.96
N PRO A 153 14.55 -27.45 3.17
CA PRO A 153 15.79 -26.75 3.55
C PRO A 153 15.54 -25.67 4.61
N ALA A 154 16.52 -25.46 5.49
CA ALA A 154 16.43 -24.45 6.56
C ALA A 154 16.51 -23.00 6.03
N VAL A 155 17.05 -22.78 4.82
CA VAL A 155 17.18 -21.48 4.19
C VAL A 155 16.87 -21.60 2.70
N ILE A 156 16.01 -20.73 2.21
CA ILE A 156 15.79 -20.49 0.79
C ILE A 156 16.25 -19.07 0.42
N LYS A 157 16.76 -18.89 -0.79
CA LYS A 157 17.18 -17.58 -1.27
C LYS A 157 16.42 -17.24 -2.55
N VAL A 158 15.78 -16.09 -2.52
CA VAL A 158 15.02 -15.55 -3.64
C VAL A 158 15.40 -14.08 -3.89
N LYS A 159 15.08 -13.55 -5.06
CA LYS A 159 15.28 -12.14 -5.37
C LYS A 159 13.98 -11.38 -5.11
N LYS A 160 14.09 -10.08 -4.78
CA LYS A 160 12.92 -9.21 -4.73
C LYS A 160 12.18 -9.26 -6.08
N GLY A 161 10.86 -9.48 -6.01
CA GLY A 161 9.98 -9.65 -7.17
C GLY A 161 9.76 -11.10 -7.60
N ASP A 162 10.51 -12.09 -7.08
CA ASP A 162 10.28 -13.51 -7.39
C ASP A 162 8.89 -13.97 -6.92
N LEU A 163 8.16 -14.70 -7.78
CA LEU A 163 6.97 -15.46 -7.36
C LEU A 163 7.44 -16.75 -6.70
N VAL A 164 7.28 -16.83 -5.41
CA VAL A 164 7.71 -17.98 -4.60
C VAL A 164 6.53 -18.94 -4.40
N VAL A 165 6.74 -20.19 -4.75
CA VAL A 165 5.80 -21.28 -4.55
C VAL A 165 6.42 -22.26 -3.57
N LEU A 166 5.81 -22.42 -2.40
CA LEU A 166 6.23 -23.38 -1.39
C LEU A 166 5.29 -24.57 -1.40
N LYS A 167 5.82 -25.75 -1.64
CA LYS A 167 5.14 -27.03 -1.45
C LYS A 167 5.51 -27.58 -0.09
N LEU A 168 4.62 -27.42 0.88
CA LEU A 168 4.83 -27.79 2.27
C LEU A 168 4.39 -29.22 2.50
N LYS A 169 5.24 -30.03 3.09
CA LYS A 169 4.98 -31.43 3.47
C LYS A 169 5.50 -31.71 4.87
N THR A 170 4.96 -32.72 5.54
CA THR A 170 5.50 -33.24 6.79
C THR A 170 5.82 -34.75 6.67
N VAL A 171 6.80 -35.20 7.44
CA VAL A 171 7.21 -36.60 7.50
C VAL A 171 6.85 -37.27 8.81
N ASP A 172 6.26 -36.54 9.76
CA ASP A 172 5.90 -37.03 11.09
C ASP A 172 4.47 -36.65 11.50
N VAL A 173 4.30 -35.52 12.15
CA VAL A 173 3.01 -35.05 12.68
C VAL A 173 2.55 -33.82 11.93
N ALA A 174 1.37 -33.31 12.26
CA ALA A 174 0.90 -32.03 11.74
C ALA A 174 1.76 -30.85 12.26
N HIS A 175 2.04 -29.91 11.38
CA HIS A 175 2.79 -28.68 11.66
C HIS A 175 2.01 -27.47 11.13
N SER A 176 2.43 -26.27 11.53
CA SER A 176 2.08 -25.03 10.86
C SER A 176 3.31 -24.41 10.18
N TYR A 177 3.10 -23.50 9.26
CA TYR A 177 4.16 -22.75 8.60
C TYR A 177 3.71 -21.31 8.44
N SER A 178 4.39 -20.42 9.12
CA SER A 178 4.05 -19.00 9.12
C SER A 178 5.26 -18.15 8.73
N ILE A 179 5.04 -17.14 7.89
CA ILE A 179 5.97 -16.03 7.66
C ILE A 179 5.13 -14.76 7.77
N THR A 180 5.20 -14.12 8.94
CA THR A 180 4.32 -12.98 9.29
C THR A 180 4.45 -11.83 8.30
N GLU A 181 5.66 -11.52 7.86
CA GLU A 181 5.96 -10.40 6.96
C GLU A 181 5.28 -10.54 5.58
N PHE A 182 4.96 -11.75 5.18
CA PHE A 182 4.26 -12.05 3.92
C PHE A 182 2.81 -12.51 4.14
N GLY A 183 2.30 -12.42 5.37
CA GLY A 183 0.93 -12.82 5.72
C GLY A 183 0.67 -14.32 5.53
N ILE A 184 1.71 -15.14 5.54
CA ILE A 184 1.60 -16.59 5.36
C ILE A 184 1.30 -17.25 6.68
N ASN A 185 0.23 -18.07 6.67
CA ASN A 185 -0.11 -18.98 7.76
C ASN A 185 -0.80 -20.20 7.16
N ALA A 186 -0.15 -21.36 7.21
CA ALA A 186 -0.61 -22.59 6.55
C ALA A 186 -0.43 -23.82 7.43
N ASP A 187 -1.43 -24.69 7.45
CA ASP A 187 -1.37 -25.98 8.11
C ASP A 187 -0.72 -27.03 7.19
N ILE A 188 0.14 -27.87 7.75
CA ILE A 188 0.78 -28.97 7.05
C ILE A 188 0.32 -30.28 7.72
N LYS A 189 -0.42 -31.11 6.97
CA LYS A 189 -0.94 -32.39 7.47
C LYS A 189 -0.16 -33.58 6.90
N PRO A 190 0.01 -34.66 7.70
CA PRO A 190 0.64 -35.87 7.21
C PRO A 190 -0.08 -36.45 5.98
N GLY A 191 0.69 -36.82 4.97
CA GLY A 191 0.16 -37.37 3.71
C GLY A 191 -0.35 -36.36 2.71
N GLU A 192 -0.42 -35.07 3.07
CA GLU A 192 -0.88 -33.97 2.19
C GLU A 192 0.28 -33.08 1.75
N THR A 193 0.05 -32.33 0.68
CA THR A 193 0.94 -31.24 0.24
C THR A 193 0.15 -29.95 0.27
N THR A 194 0.51 -29.02 1.15
CA THR A 194 -0.05 -27.69 1.19
C THR A 194 0.78 -26.76 0.29
N THR A 195 0.14 -26.08 -0.64
CA THR A 195 0.83 -25.13 -1.53
C THR A 195 0.55 -23.70 -1.11
N VAL A 196 1.59 -22.91 -0.94
CA VAL A 196 1.53 -21.47 -0.63
C VAL A 196 2.26 -20.70 -1.72
N GLU A 197 1.66 -19.65 -2.21
CA GLU A 197 2.27 -18.76 -3.21
C GLU A 197 2.31 -17.33 -2.68
N PHE A 198 3.43 -16.63 -2.89
CA PHE A 198 3.56 -15.21 -2.57
C PHE A 198 4.63 -14.55 -3.43
N THR A 199 4.56 -13.24 -3.56
CA THR A 199 5.63 -12.44 -4.18
C THR A 199 6.61 -11.98 -3.11
N ALA A 200 7.90 -12.19 -3.32
CA ALA A 200 8.97 -11.70 -2.44
C ALA A 200 9.15 -10.18 -2.63
N ASP A 201 8.21 -9.37 -2.19
CA ASP A 201 8.18 -7.92 -2.40
C ASP A 201 9.10 -7.13 -1.43
N LYS A 202 9.60 -7.80 -0.39
CA LYS A 202 10.47 -7.22 0.65
C LYS A 202 11.89 -7.77 0.55
N THR A 203 12.87 -6.95 0.97
CA THR A 203 14.28 -7.35 1.09
C THR A 203 14.64 -7.56 2.54
N GLY A 204 15.45 -8.59 2.83
CA GLY A 204 15.88 -8.92 4.19
C GLY A 204 15.97 -10.42 4.42
N ALA A 205 16.17 -10.81 5.67
CA ALA A 205 16.05 -12.18 6.14
C ALA A 205 14.76 -12.30 6.97
N PHE A 206 13.90 -13.24 6.60
CA PHE A 206 12.62 -13.47 7.24
C PHE A 206 12.61 -14.86 7.85
N ILE A 207 11.98 -15.00 9.00
CA ILE A 207 11.96 -16.24 9.76
C ILE A 207 10.63 -16.94 9.55
N SER A 208 10.68 -18.22 9.18
CA SER A 208 9.51 -19.09 9.23
C SER A 208 9.39 -19.75 10.60
N THR A 209 8.17 -19.84 11.10
CA THR A 209 7.86 -20.43 12.42
C THR A 209 6.77 -21.50 12.30
N CYS A 210 6.72 -22.37 13.29
CA CYS A 210 5.68 -23.37 13.48
C CYS A 210 4.83 -23.01 14.70
#